data_6552267083a4fb0e16aec9d00b103f1d
#
_entry.id   6552267083a4fb0e16aec9d00b103f1d
#
_cell.length_a   1.000
_cell.length_b   1.000
_cell.length_c   1.000
_cell.angle_alpha   90.00
_cell.angle_beta   90.00
_cell.angle_gamma   90.00
#
_symmetry.space_group_name_H-M   'P 1'
#
loop_
_entity.id
_entity.type
_entity.pdbx_description
1 polymer ?
#
loop_
_entity_poly.entity_id
_entity_poly.type
_entity_poly.pdbx_seq_one_letter_code
_entity_poly.pdbx_strand_id
1 'polypeptide(L)' 'MEMTVTDRWFQAFDDLRLAGKTNNSAMSRELGVDRRNFCKQAKDHSRTILRVEWLSHLVLNYGVSADWLLTGRGWPFGA' A
#
# COMPACT_ATOMS: atom_id res chain seq x y z
N MET A 1 11.38 -6.13 -14.96
CA MET A 1 9.93 -5.92 -14.99
C MET A 1 9.59 -4.71 -14.10
N GLU A 2 8.85 -3.76 -14.64
CA GLU A 2 8.53 -2.56 -13.90
C GLU A 2 7.43 -2.82 -12.87
N MET A 3 7.57 -2.20 -11.72
CA MET A 3 6.54 -2.25 -10.69
C MET A 3 5.36 -1.37 -11.08
N THR A 4 4.15 -1.90 -10.92
CA THR A 4 2.93 -1.11 -11.09
C THR A 4 2.68 -0.25 -9.86
N VAL A 5 1.70 0.66 -9.94
CA VAL A 5 1.26 1.43 -8.76
C VAL A 5 0.79 0.47 -7.66
N THR A 6 0.08 -0.59 -8.04
CA THR A 6 -0.38 -1.60 -7.08
C THR A 6 0.80 -2.27 -6.38
N ASP A 7 1.83 -2.65 -7.13
CA ASP A 7 3.02 -3.26 -6.56
C ASP A 7 3.70 -2.32 -5.57
N ARG A 8 3.82 -1.04 -5.92
CA ARG A 8 4.40 -0.04 -5.02
C ARG A 8 3.56 0.16 -3.77
N TRP A 9 2.24 0.15 -3.91
CA TRP A 9 1.35 0.26 -2.76
C TRP A 9 1.61 -0.85 -1.75
N PHE A 10 1.67 -2.10 -2.23
CA PHE A 10 1.92 -3.25 -1.35
C PHE A 10 3.35 -3.27 -0.83
N GLN A 11 4.32 -2.77 -1.60
CA GLN A 11 5.70 -2.62 -1.10
C GLN A 11 5.74 -1.65 0.08
N ALA A 12 5.11 -0.50 -0.04
CA ALA A 12 5.05 0.48 1.04
C ALA A 12 4.32 -0.09 2.26
N PHE A 13 3.21 -0.79 2.04
CA PHE A 13 2.49 -1.46 3.11
C PHE A 13 3.39 -2.48 3.83
N ASP A 14 4.13 -3.29 3.06
CA ASP A 14 5.01 -4.30 3.63
C ASP A 14 6.13 -3.66 4.46
N ASP A 15 6.70 -2.57 3.97
CA ASP A 15 7.72 -1.82 4.72
C ASP A 15 7.15 -1.28 6.04
N LEU A 16 5.93 -0.76 6.02
CA LEU A 16 5.25 -0.29 7.23
C LEU A 16 4.99 -1.42 8.21
N ARG A 17 4.58 -2.58 7.70
CA ARG A 17 4.32 -3.76 8.50
C ARG A 17 5.62 -4.24 9.18
N LEU A 18 6.71 -4.30 8.44
CA LEU A 18 8.01 -4.72 8.97
C LEU A 18 8.53 -3.71 10.00
N ALA A 19 8.19 -2.44 9.86
CA ALA A 19 8.56 -1.42 10.83
C ALA A 19 7.64 -1.39 12.06
N GLY A 20 6.64 -2.27 12.11
CA GLY A 20 5.72 -2.37 13.23
C GLY A 20 4.67 -1.27 13.29
N LYS A 21 4.46 -0.54 12.19
CA LYS A 21 3.52 0.59 12.15
C LYS A 21 2.11 0.20 11.75
N THR A 22 1.94 -0.97 11.15
CA THR A 22 0.65 -1.50 10.74
C THR A 22 0.71 -3.01 10.61
N ASN A 23 -0.42 -3.63 10.32
CA ASN A 23 -0.51 -5.06 10.03
C ASN A 23 -1.73 -5.31 9.14
N ASN A 24 -1.90 -6.56 8.68
CA ASN A 24 -3.00 -6.91 7.79
C ASN A 24 -4.37 -6.59 8.38
N SER A 25 -4.57 -6.89 9.66
CA SER A 25 -5.85 -6.63 10.33
C SER A 25 -6.16 -5.14 10.43
N ALA A 26 -5.17 -4.35 10.84
CA ALA A 26 -5.34 -2.91 10.99
C ALA A 26 -5.60 -2.25 9.64
N MET A 27 -4.78 -2.58 8.64
CA MET A 27 -4.90 -1.96 7.32
C MET A 27 -6.22 -2.32 6.66
N SER A 28 -6.62 -3.59 6.70
CA SER A 28 -7.89 -4.01 6.09
C SER A 28 -9.08 -3.31 6.74
N ARG A 29 -9.03 -3.13 8.06
CA ARG A 29 -10.09 -2.42 8.79
C ARG A 29 -10.15 -0.96 8.40
N GLU A 30 -8.99 -0.31 8.29
CA GLU A 30 -8.91 1.10 7.91
C GLU A 30 -9.41 1.34 6.49
N LEU A 31 -9.16 0.39 5.60
CA LEU A 31 -9.60 0.47 4.21
C LEU A 31 -11.04 0.00 4.01
N GLY A 32 -11.65 -0.60 5.03
CA GLY A 32 -13.00 -1.09 4.95
C GLY A 32 -13.16 -2.35 4.10
N VAL A 33 -12.12 -3.18 4.04
CA VAL A 33 -12.14 -4.43 3.26
C VAL A 33 -11.99 -5.63 4.18
N ASP A 34 -12.47 -6.79 3.70
CA ASP A 34 -12.32 -8.03 4.42
C ASP A 34 -10.85 -8.43 4.52
N ARG A 35 -10.42 -8.85 5.71
CA ARG A 35 -9.02 -9.21 5.96
C ARG A 35 -8.53 -10.35 5.05
N ARG A 36 -9.35 -11.37 4.85
CA ARG A 36 -8.99 -12.50 3.98
C ARG A 36 -8.77 -12.04 2.54
N ASN A 37 -9.66 -11.19 2.08
CA ASN A 37 -9.60 -10.65 0.74
C ASN A 37 -8.37 -9.76 0.58
N PHE A 38 -8.10 -8.92 1.58
CA PHE A 38 -6.89 -8.09 1.59
C PHE A 38 -5.62 -8.93 1.53
N CYS A 39 -5.54 -10.00 2.32
CA CYS A 39 -4.38 -10.90 2.32
C CYS A 39 -4.18 -11.58 0.96
N LYS A 40 -5.27 -11.97 0.30
CA LYS A 40 -5.19 -12.57 -1.03
C LYS A 40 -4.65 -11.57 -2.06
N GLN A 41 -5.10 -10.33 -1.98
CA GLN A 41 -4.61 -9.28 -2.86
C GLN A 41 -3.14 -8.96 -2.62
N ALA A 42 -2.70 -9.00 -1.37
CA ALA A 42 -1.30 -8.79 -1.02
C ALA A 42 -0.39 -9.86 -1.61
N LYS A 43 -0.90 -11.08 -1.77
CA LYS A 43 -0.15 -12.19 -2.38
C LYS A 43 -0.26 -12.19 -3.90
N ASP A 44 -1.32 -11.67 -4.46
CA ASP A 44 -1.57 -11.64 -5.89
C ASP A 44 -2.12 -10.28 -6.29
N HIS A 45 -1.23 -9.37 -6.64
CA HIS A 45 -1.57 -7.99 -6.96
C HIS A 45 -2.47 -7.86 -8.18
N SER A 46 -2.48 -8.87 -9.05
CA SER A 46 -3.33 -8.85 -10.25
C SER A 46 -4.82 -8.88 -9.91
N ARG A 47 -5.18 -9.29 -8.68
CA ARG A 47 -6.56 -9.31 -8.21
C ARG A 47 -7.01 -7.97 -7.65
N THR A 48 -6.11 -7.02 -7.52
CA THR A 48 -6.39 -5.75 -6.85
C THR A 48 -6.90 -4.73 -7.85
N ILE A 49 -8.09 -4.18 -7.57
CA ILE A 49 -8.57 -2.97 -8.22
C ILE A 49 -8.21 -1.83 -7.27
N LEU A 50 -7.10 -1.17 -7.55
CA LEU A 50 -6.58 -0.15 -6.66
C LEU A 50 -7.44 1.10 -6.72
N ARG A 51 -7.94 1.54 -5.57
CA ARG A 51 -8.80 2.71 -5.46
C ARG A 51 -7.99 3.92 -5.01
N VAL A 52 -8.44 5.09 -5.40
CA VAL A 52 -7.81 6.36 -5.00
C VAL A 52 -7.74 6.47 -3.47
N GLU A 53 -8.76 5.99 -2.76
CA GLU A 53 -8.80 6.01 -1.30
C GLU A 53 -7.65 5.25 -0.67
N TRP A 54 -7.23 4.14 -1.28
CA TRP A 54 -6.08 3.37 -0.80
C TRP A 54 -4.78 4.16 -0.96
N LEU A 55 -4.62 4.85 -2.09
CA LEU A 55 -3.47 5.71 -2.33
C LEU A 55 -3.41 6.85 -1.33
N SER A 56 -4.54 7.55 -1.18
CA SER A 56 -4.66 8.66 -0.24
C SER A 56 -4.40 8.23 1.18
N HIS A 57 -4.88 7.05 1.55
CA HIS A 57 -4.71 6.53 2.92
C HIS A 57 -3.23 6.40 3.30
N LEU A 58 -2.43 5.82 2.41
CA LEU A 58 -0.98 5.68 2.68
C LEU A 58 -0.29 7.04 2.71
N VAL A 59 -0.64 7.93 1.79
CA VAL A 59 0.00 9.25 1.73
C VAL A 59 -0.35 10.10 2.95
N LEU A 60 -1.62 10.16 3.31
CA LEU A 60 -2.09 11.05 4.37
C LEU A 60 -1.83 10.52 5.77
N ASN A 61 -1.90 9.21 5.96
CA ASN A 61 -1.85 8.62 7.30
C ASN A 61 -0.51 7.98 7.63
N TYR A 62 0.29 7.62 6.64
CA TYR A 62 1.55 6.92 6.86
C TYR A 62 2.76 7.64 6.26
N GLY A 63 2.56 8.78 5.64
CA GLY A 63 3.67 9.58 5.10
C GLY A 63 4.35 9.01 3.89
N VAL A 64 3.68 8.15 3.13
CA VAL A 64 4.22 7.61 1.89
C VAL A 64 4.25 8.71 0.83
N SER A 65 5.35 8.79 0.08
CA SER A 65 5.48 9.77 -0.99
C SER A 65 4.49 9.50 -2.12
N ALA A 66 3.63 10.46 -2.42
CA ALA A 66 2.68 10.35 -3.52
C ALA A 66 3.40 10.23 -4.86
N ASP A 67 4.48 10.98 -5.05
CA ASP A 67 5.25 10.95 -6.28
C ASP A 67 5.86 9.56 -6.51
N TRP A 68 6.51 9.00 -5.49
CA TRP A 68 7.04 7.64 -5.60
C TRP A 68 5.94 6.62 -5.86
N LEU A 69 4.82 6.74 -5.14
CA LEU A 69 3.72 5.77 -5.26
C LEU A 69 3.15 5.74 -6.67
N LEU A 70 3.00 6.90 -7.29
CA LEU A 70 2.38 7.03 -8.62
C LEU A 70 3.38 6.83 -9.77
N THR A 71 4.63 7.25 -9.60
CA THR A 71 5.60 7.28 -10.70
C THR A 71 6.81 6.38 -10.49
N GLY A 72 7.09 5.96 -9.29
CA GLY A 72 8.29 5.21 -8.95
C GLY A 72 9.53 6.07 -8.76
N ARG A 73 9.40 7.39 -8.83
CA ARG A 73 10.52 8.32 -8.66
C ARG A 73 10.71 8.68 -7.20
N GLY A 74 11.96 8.79 -6.78
CA GLY A 74 12.29 9.17 -5.42
C GLY A 74 12.23 7.99 -4.46
N TRP A 75 11.81 8.25 -3.24
CA TRP A 75 11.79 7.27 -2.17
C TRP A 75 10.39 7.12 -1.59
N PRO A 76 10.02 5.92 -1.11
CA PRO A 76 8.68 5.73 -0.55
C PRO A 76 8.43 6.54 0.72
N PHE A 77 9.45 6.75 1.54
CA PHE A 77 9.33 7.47 2.81
C PHE A 77 10.38 8.58 2.91
N GLY A 78 9.91 9.74 3.32
CA GLY A 78 10.78 10.87 3.56
C GLY A 78 11.26 11.55 2.29
N ALA A 79 12.15 12.47 2.50
CA ALA A 79 12.72 13.30 1.45
C ALA A 79 13.96 12.63 0.87
#